data_bc30ac20f08e694b78ec790d139278ad
#
_entry.id   bc30ac20f08e694b78ec790d139278ad
#
_cell.length_a   1.000
_cell.length_b   1.000
_cell.length_c   1.000
_cell.angle_alpha   90.00
_cell.angle_beta   90.00
_cell.angle_gamma   90.00
#
_symmetry.space_group_name_H-M   'P 1'
#
loop_
_entity.id
_entity.type
_entity.pdbx_description
1 polymer ?
#
loop_
_entity_poly.entity_id
_entity_poly.type
_entity_poly.pdbx_seq_one_letter_code
_entity_poly.pdbx_strand_id
1 'polypeptide(L)'
;VAFVVSFAVGYFYMVHAAKKAAIKEGTAIDESQPVKIQPTRDDLPSFWVALIPFILVVVLVLALSNLTDMNTNAIVVLSMFVGSVVIVLFCHKQVGSVAKILEKGVNNGIGATVMAAAILGFSGVLQSCPGFQSIINFVMGLKMNPYLTEFFGLNILAGILGSGTSSIAMFFEHLSDGLLAKGASAGALHRLAPACATGMNTLPNAGGMVAQLRWMKLSLAESYWY
;
A
#
# COMPACT_ATOMS: atom_id res chain seq x y z
N VAL A 1 -1.34 11.83 15.34
CA VAL A 1 -0.52 11.25 16.41
C VAL A 1 0.06 9.91 15.97
N ALA A 2 -0.74 8.91 15.57
CA ALA A 2 -0.25 7.58 15.17
C ALA A 2 0.82 7.64 14.07
N PHE A 3 0.63 8.44 13.03
CA PHE A 3 1.59 8.59 11.93
C PHE A 3 2.95 9.11 12.43
N VAL A 4 2.96 10.14 13.29
CA VAL A 4 4.20 10.73 13.83
C VAL A 4 4.94 9.71 14.69
N VAL A 5 4.21 8.98 15.54
CA VAL A 5 4.79 7.95 16.41
C VAL A 5 5.38 6.81 15.56
N SER A 6 4.63 6.30 14.57
CA SER A 6 5.12 5.23 13.68
C SER A 6 6.33 5.66 12.87
N PHE A 7 6.34 6.91 12.38
CA PHE A 7 7.48 7.45 11.66
C PHE A 7 8.71 7.59 12.56
N ALA A 8 8.55 8.13 13.77
CA ALA A 8 9.65 8.26 14.72
C ALA A 8 10.23 6.91 15.13
N VAL A 9 9.38 5.96 15.52
CA VAL A 9 9.80 4.60 15.89
C VAL A 9 10.48 3.90 14.71
N GLY A 10 9.89 3.99 13.50
CA GLY A 10 10.47 3.43 12.28
C GLY A 10 11.84 4.04 11.96
N TYR A 11 11.98 5.36 12.06
CA TYR A 11 13.24 6.04 11.82
C TYR A 11 14.33 5.59 12.80
N PHE A 12 14.04 5.59 14.11
CA PHE A 12 15.02 5.15 15.12
C PHE A 12 15.39 3.68 14.94
N TYR A 13 14.41 2.82 14.64
CA TYR A 13 14.65 1.41 14.35
C TYR A 13 15.55 1.23 13.12
N MET A 14 15.26 1.92 12.02
CA MET A 14 16.04 1.85 10.78
C MET A 14 17.48 2.33 10.99
N VAL A 15 17.68 3.44 11.70
CA VAL A 15 19.02 3.94 12.03
C VAL A 15 19.78 2.95 12.91
N HIS A 16 19.11 2.35 13.89
CA HIS A 16 19.74 1.35 14.76
C HIS A 16 20.11 0.08 14.00
N ALA A 17 19.19 -0.43 13.18
CA ALA A 17 19.42 -1.60 12.34
C ALA A 17 20.55 -1.38 11.32
N ALA A 18 20.59 -0.22 10.66
CA ALA A 18 21.65 0.14 9.74
C ALA A 18 23.02 0.23 10.41
N LYS A 19 23.11 0.84 11.60
CA LYS A 19 24.35 0.85 12.39
C LYS A 19 24.81 -0.54 12.78
N LYS A 20 23.90 -1.39 13.21
CA LYS A 20 24.20 -2.78 13.60
C LYS A 20 24.65 -3.61 12.41
N ALA A 21 24.03 -3.45 11.24
CA ALA A 21 24.42 -4.11 10.01
C ALA A 21 25.82 -3.66 9.57
N ALA A 22 26.11 -2.36 9.57
CA ALA A 22 27.41 -1.81 9.23
C ALA A 22 28.54 -2.33 10.14
N ILE A 23 28.28 -2.49 11.42
CA ILE A 23 29.23 -3.07 12.39
C ILE A 23 29.47 -4.56 12.11
N LYS A 24 28.41 -5.32 11.80
CA LYS A 24 28.48 -6.77 11.59
C LYS A 24 29.19 -7.15 10.29
N GLU A 25 29.03 -6.37 9.24
CA GLU A 25 29.64 -6.61 7.92
C GLU A 25 31.05 -6.06 7.79
N GLY A 26 31.54 -5.31 8.78
CA GLY A 26 32.86 -4.66 8.69
C GLY A 26 32.94 -3.63 7.56
N THR A 27 31.82 -3.38 6.89
CA THR A 27 31.65 -2.34 5.91
C THR A 27 31.28 -1.05 6.66
N ALA A 28 32.30 -0.32 7.15
CA ALA A 28 32.13 1.12 7.19
C ALA A 28 31.54 1.49 5.82
N ILE A 29 30.45 2.25 5.82
CA ILE A 29 29.89 2.81 4.58
C ILE A 29 31.12 3.30 3.81
N ASP A 30 31.47 2.60 2.72
CA ASP A 30 32.61 2.97 1.92
C ASP A 30 32.23 4.28 1.25
N GLU A 31 32.57 5.38 1.92
CA GLU A 31 32.34 6.75 1.41
C GLU A 31 33.04 6.95 0.05
N SER A 32 33.95 6.02 -0.32
CA SER A 32 34.67 6.05 -1.61
C SER A 32 33.82 5.49 -2.76
N GLN A 33 32.73 4.76 -2.50
CA GLN A 33 31.78 4.40 -3.56
C GLN A 33 30.81 5.56 -3.76
N PRO A 34 30.97 6.35 -4.82
CA PRO A 34 29.97 7.37 -5.10
C PRO A 34 28.64 6.64 -5.28
N VAL A 35 27.70 6.91 -4.37
CA VAL A 35 26.28 6.60 -4.66
C VAL A 35 26.09 7.05 -6.10
N LYS A 36 25.77 6.13 -7.01
CA LYS A 36 25.48 6.48 -8.40
C LYS A 36 24.22 7.35 -8.36
N ILE A 37 24.43 8.60 -8.02
CA ILE A 37 23.42 9.64 -8.19
C ILE A 37 23.17 9.62 -9.69
N GLN A 38 22.01 9.15 -10.10
CA GLN A 38 21.62 9.27 -11.50
C GLN A 38 21.83 10.73 -11.88
N PRO A 39 22.48 11.01 -13.02
CA PRO A 39 22.78 12.38 -13.39
C PRO A 39 21.48 13.18 -13.29
N THR A 40 21.52 14.23 -12.50
CA THR A 40 20.41 15.15 -12.33
C THR A 40 20.06 15.67 -13.73
N ARG A 41 18.88 15.36 -14.23
CA ARG A 41 18.44 15.92 -15.52
C ARG A 41 18.27 17.42 -15.31
N ASP A 42 19.08 18.20 -16.00
CA ASP A 42 19.05 19.67 -15.94
C ASP A 42 17.75 20.26 -16.51
N ASP A 43 16.93 19.42 -17.18
CA ASP A 43 15.66 19.77 -17.80
C ASP A 43 14.41 19.45 -16.94
N LEU A 44 14.59 19.28 -15.62
CA LEU A 44 13.47 19.04 -14.73
C LEU A 44 12.59 20.29 -14.57
N PRO A 45 11.25 20.13 -14.55
CA PRO A 45 10.36 21.24 -14.29
C PRO A 45 10.59 21.79 -12.88
N SER A 46 10.33 23.08 -12.66
CA SER A 46 10.36 23.67 -11.33
C SER A 46 9.43 22.88 -10.39
N PHE A 47 9.84 22.76 -9.13
CA PHE A 47 9.06 22.07 -8.08
C PHE A 47 7.59 22.52 -8.05
N TRP A 48 7.34 23.83 -8.18
CA TRP A 48 5.99 24.37 -8.16
C TRP A 48 5.17 23.93 -9.38
N VAL A 49 5.79 23.85 -10.55
CA VAL A 49 5.12 23.38 -11.78
C VAL A 49 4.79 21.89 -11.68
N ALA A 50 5.67 21.09 -11.08
CA ALA A 50 5.43 19.68 -10.85
C ALA A 50 4.31 19.41 -9.82
N LEU A 51 4.10 20.34 -8.89
CA LEU A 51 3.08 20.23 -7.84
C LEU A 51 1.67 20.57 -8.32
N ILE A 52 1.54 21.42 -9.33
CA ILE A 52 0.24 21.90 -9.86
C ILE A 52 -0.72 20.74 -10.21
N PRO A 53 -0.35 19.75 -11.04
CA PRO A 53 -1.28 18.68 -11.42
C PRO A 53 -1.72 17.84 -10.23
N PHE A 54 -0.85 17.65 -9.24
CA PHE A 54 -1.19 16.91 -8.03
C PHE A 54 -2.24 17.65 -7.19
N ILE A 55 -2.01 18.95 -6.93
CA ILE A 55 -2.98 19.79 -6.20
C ILE A 55 -4.30 19.86 -6.96
N LEU A 56 -4.24 20.01 -8.29
CA LEU A 56 -5.43 20.08 -9.13
C LEU A 56 -6.29 18.81 -9.00
N VAL A 57 -5.69 17.63 -9.05
CA VAL A 57 -6.42 16.36 -8.88
C VAL A 57 -7.12 16.32 -7.52
N VAL A 58 -6.41 16.68 -6.43
CA VAL A 58 -6.98 16.69 -5.08
C VAL A 58 -8.16 17.68 -4.99
N VAL A 59 -7.97 18.89 -5.50
CA VAL A 59 -9.01 19.92 -5.49
C VAL A 59 -10.22 19.48 -6.31
N LEU A 60 -10.00 18.91 -7.50
CA LEU A 60 -11.10 18.41 -8.35
C LEU A 60 -11.88 17.28 -7.66
N VAL A 61 -11.20 16.33 -7.05
CA VAL A 61 -11.87 15.24 -6.31
C VAL A 61 -12.75 15.82 -5.20
N LEU A 62 -12.20 16.72 -4.38
CA LEU A 62 -12.95 17.35 -3.29
C LEU A 62 -14.09 18.22 -3.80
N ALA A 63 -13.86 19.03 -4.83
CA ALA A 63 -14.90 19.90 -5.39
C ALA A 63 -16.04 19.09 -6.02
N LEU A 64 -15.73 18.13 -6.90
CA LEU A 64 -16.75 17.33 -7.56
C LEU A 64 -17.50 16.44 -6.57
N SER A 65 -16.83 15.91 -5.56
CA SER A 65 -17.48 15.11 -4.51
C SER A 65 -18.49 15.91 -3.67
N ASN A 66 -18.29 17.24 -3.54
CA ASN A 66 -19.21 18.09 -2.78
C ASN A 66 -20.26 18.79 -3.67
N LEU A 67 -19.97 18.96 -4.96
CA LEU A 67 -20.85 19.72 -5.86
C LEU A 67 -21.73 18.84 -6.74
N THR A 68 -21.44 17.55 -6.84
CA THR A 68 -22.16 16.63 -7.73
C THR A 68 -22.50 15.32 -7.02
N ASP A 69 -23.64 14.73 -7.37
CA ASP A 69 -24.05 13.41 -6.92
C ASP A 69 -23.43 12.26 -7.76
N MET A 70 -22.32 12.54 -8.42
CA MET A 70 -21.63 11.53 -9.25
C MET A 70 -21.02 10.41 -8.40
N ASN A 71 -20.94 9.22 -8.98
CA ASN A 71 -20.24 8.10 -8.36
C ASN A 71 -18.77 8.46 -8.08
N THR A 72 -18.30 8.22 -6.85
CA THR A 72 -16.93 8.52 -6.41
C THR A 72 -15.85 7.99 -7.37
N ASN A 73 -16.05 6.79 -7.92
CA ASN A 73 -15.11 6.21 -8.88
C ASN A 73 -15.02 7.03 -10.18
N ALA A 74 -16.16 7.53 -10.66
CA ALA A 74 -16.20 8.39 -11.86
C ALA A 74 -15.50 9.73 -11.60
N ILE A 75 -15.70 10.33 -10.41
CA ILE A 75 -15.01 11.55 -10.00
C ILE A 75 -13.50 11.36 -9.99
N VAL A 76 -13.00 10.27 -9.39
CA VAL A 76 -11.56 9.98 -9.33
C VAL A 76 -10.98 9.80 -10.73
N VAL A 77 -11.64 9.01 -11.60
CA VAL A 77 -11.17 8.77 -12.97
C VAL A 77 -11.14 10.08 -13.77
N LEU A 78 -12.18 10.88 -13.68
CA LEU A 78 -12.24 12.18 -14.36
C LEU A 78 -11.16 13.14 -13.88
N SER A 79 -10.95 13.22 -12.57
CA SER A 79 -9.93 14.09 -11.97
C SER A 79 -8.52 13.67 -12.37
N MET A 80 -8.24 12.37 -12.39
CA MET A 80 -6.96 11.83 -12.86
C MET A 80 -6.74 12.06 -14.35
N PHE A 81 -7.79 11.94 -15.17
CA PHE A 81 -7.73 12.27 -16.59
C PHE A 81 -7.37 13.74 -16.83
N VAL A 82 -8.06 14.66 -16.17
CA VAL A 82 -7.76 16.10 -16.23
C VAL A 82 -6.34 16.39 -15.76
N GLY A 83 -5.90 15.80 -14.64
CA GLY A 83 -4.53 15.93 -14.14
C GLY A 83 -3.49 15.46 -15.15
N SER A 84 -3.75 14.34 -15.84
CA SER A 84 -2.86 13.80 -16.87
C SER A 84 -2.76 14.73 -18.09
N VAL A 85 -3.87 15.31 -18.52
CA VAL A 85 -3.89 16.31 -19.60
C VAL A 85 -3.07 17.55 -19.21
N VAL A 86 -3.23 18.02 -17.98
CA VAL A 86 -2.47 19.18 -17.47
C VAL A 86 -0.97 18.88 -17.44
N ILE A 87 -0.55 17.68 -17.02
CA ILE A 87 0.87 17.28 -17.08
C ILE A 87 1.41 17.35 -18.51
N VAL A 88 0.67 16.82 -19.48
CA VAL A 88 1.09 16.84 -20.88
C VAL A 88 1.21 18.28 -21.41
N LEU A 89 0.30 19.17 -21.03
CA LEU A 89 0.32 20.58 -21.47
C LEU A 89 1.48 21.36 -20.85
N PHE A 90 1.71 21.23 -19.55
CA PHE A 90 2.73 22.01 -18.85
C PHE A 90 4.15 21.42 -18.96
N CYS A 91 4.26 20.11 -19.09
CA CYS A 91 5.54 19.39 -19.13
C CYS A 91 5.83 18.77 -20.50
N HIS A 92 5.25 19.27 -21.59
CA HIS A 92 5.38 18.69 -22.93
C HIS A 92 6.85 18.56 -23.40
N LYS A 93 7.72 19.48 -23.00
CA LYS A 93 9.14 19.43 -23.32
C LYS A 93 9.87 18.27 -22.66
N GLN A 94 9.46 17.90 -21.43
CA GLN A 94 10.04 16.82 -20.65
C GLN A 94 9.40 15.46 -20.98
N VAL A 95 8.14 15.47 -21.39
CA VAL A 95 7.35 14.27 -21.71
C VAL A 95 7.88 13.54 -22.95
N GLY A 96 8.48 14.25 -23.91
CA GLY A 96 8.98 13.68 -25.16
C GLY A 96 7.85 13.05 -25.98
N SER A 97 7.75 11.71 -26.02
CA SER A 97 6.67 11.03 -26.75
C SER A 97 5.51 10.65 -25.80
N VAL A 98 4.39 11.36 -25.95
CA VAL A 98 3.15 11.07 -25.20
C VAL A 98 2.68 9.62 -25.42
N ALA A 99 2.79 9.12 -26.66
CA ALA A 99 2.39 7.75 -27.00
C ALA A 99 3.16 6.70 -26.18
N LYS A 100 4.49 6.85 -26.04
CA LYS A 100 5.31 5.92 -25.25
C LYS A 100 5.00 5.99 -23.75
N ILE A 101 4.67 7.16 -23.23
CA ILE A 101 4.29 7.32 -21.82
C ILE A 101 2.92 6.69 -21.58
N LEU A 102 1.97 6.90 -22.48
CA LEU A 102 0.64 6.26 -22.41
C LEU A 102 0.76 4.74 -22.49
N GLU A 103 1.54 4.20 -23.43
CA GLU A 103 1.81 2.76 -23.54
C GLU A 103 2.36 2.18 -22.24
N LYS A 104 3.37 2.84 -21.66
CA LYS A 104 3.94 2.43 -20.38
C LYS A 104 2.93 2.53 -19.23
N GLY A 105 2.13 3.59 -19.21
CA GLY A 105 1.06 3.79 -18.22
C GLY A 105 -0.02 2.72 -18.32
N VAL A 106 -0.48 2.40 -19.52
CA VAL A 106 -1.46 1.34 -19.78
C VAL A 106 -0.92 -0.03 -19.36
N ASN A 107 0.31 -0.36 -19.76
CA ASN A 107 0.93 -1.63 -19.38
C ASN A 107 1.08 -1.78 -17.85
N ASN A 108 1.47 -0.72 -17.17
CA ASN A 108 1.53 -0.71 -15.69
C ASN A 108 0.13 -0.85 -15.07
N GLY A 109 -0.87 -0.16 -15.63
CA GLY A 109 -2.26 -0.23 -15.19
C GLY A 109 -2.85 -1.63 -15.37
N ILE A 110 -2.64 -2.26 -16.52
CA ILE A 110 -3.06 -3.65 -16.78
C ILE A 110 -2.39 -4.59 -15.76
N GLY A 111 -1.07 -4.45 -15.56
CA GLY A 111 -0.35 -5.28 -14.59
C GLY A 111 -0.92 -5.18 -13.17
N ALA A 112 -1.20 -3.96 -12.72
CA ALA A 112 -1.80 -3.71 -11.41
C ALA A 112 -3.22 -4.30 -11.30
N THR A 113 -4.04 -4.16 -12.35
CA THR A 113 -5.41 -4.69 -12.40
C THR A 113 -5.43 -6.21 -12.39
N VAL A 114 -4.57 -6.86 -13.20
CA VAL A 114 -4.45 -8.32 -13.23
C VAL A 114 -3.98 -8.86 -11.88
N MET A 115 -3.01 -8.19 -11.24
CA MET A 115 -2.56 -8.56 -9.90
C MET A 115 -3.69 -8.47 -8.88
N ALA A 116 -4.44 -7.37 -8.86
CA ALA A 116 -5.59 -7.21 -7.97
C ALA A 116 -6.67 -8.28 -8.24
N ALA A 117 -7.00 -8.54 -9.49
CA ALA A 117 -7.96 -9.57 -9.88
C ALA A 117 -7.51 -10.97 -9.45
N ALA A 118 -6.22 -11.30 -9.60
CA ALA A 118 -5.67 -12.59 -9.17
C ALA A 118 -5.75 -12.76 -7.64
N ILE A 119 -5.47 -11.70 -6.87
CA ILE A 119 -5.59 -11.71 -5.41
C ILE A 119 -7.04 -11.91 -4.98
N LEU A 120 -7.98 -11.19 -5.59
CA LEU A 120 -9.41 -11.34 -5.30
C LEU A 120 -9.93 -12.73 -5.71
N GLY A 121 -9.49 -13.26 -6.85
CA GLY A 121 -9.83 -14.61 -7.28
C GLY A 121 -9.32 -15.68 -6.32
N PHE A 122 -8.07 -15.56 -5.85
CA PHE A 122 -7.51 -16.45 -4.84
C PHE A 122 -8.29 -16.37 -3.52
N SER A 123 -8.67 -15.16 -3.12
CA SER A 123 -9.52 -14.90 -1.95
C SER A 123 -10.87 -15.63 -2.07
N GLY A 124 -11.50 -15.59 -3.25
CA GLY A 124 -12.75 -16.31 -3.53
C GLY A 124 -12.61 -17.84 -3.41
N VAL A 125 -11.50 -18.39 -3.88
CA VAL A 125 -11.20 -19.83 -3.71
C VAL A 125 -11.03 -20.19 -2.24
N LEU A 126 -10.31 -19.38 -1.46
CA LEU A 126 -10.15 -19.61 -0.03
C LEU A 126 -11.47 -19.59 0.74
N GLN A 127 -12.39 -18.70 0.37
CA GLN A 127 -13.72 -18.62 0.99
C GLN A 127 -14.52 -19.90 0.82
N SER A 128 -14.35 -20.61 -0.30
CA SER A 128 -15.01 -21.90 -0.55
C SER A 128 -14.41 -23.08 0.23
N CYS A 129 -13.25 -22.88 0.87
CA CYS A 129 -12.60 -23.93 1.66
C CYS A 129 -13.23 -24.05 3.06
N PRO A 130 -13.65 -25.24 3.51
CA PRO A 130 -14.23 -25.43 4.86
C PRO A 130 -13.31 -24.95 5.98
N GLY A 131 -12.00 -25.08 5.81
CA GLY A 131 -11.01 -24.60 6.78
C GLY A 131 -11.04 -23.09 6.99
N PHE A 132 -11.39 -22.31 5.97
CA PHE A 132 -11.51 -20.87 6.09
C PHE A 132 -12.65 -20.48 7.03
N GLN A 133 -13.82 -21.12 6.93
CA GLN A 133 -14.95 -20.90 7.83
C GLN A 133 -14.58 -21.22 9.28
N SER A 134 -13.77 -22.24 9.49
CA SER A 134 -13.28 -22.57 10.84
C SER A 134 -12.42 -21.45 11.42
N ILE A 135 -11.58 -20.80 10.61
CA ILE A 135 -10.78 -19.65 11.02
C ILE A 135 -11.67 -18.45 11.37
N ILE A 136 -12.66 -18.14 10.53
CA ILE A 136 -13.64 -17.08 10.80
C ILE A 136 -14.35 -17.33 12.12
N ASN A 137 -14.88 -18.55 12.32
CA ASN A 137 -15.58 -18.93 13.54
C ASN A 137 -14.64 -18.87 14.78
N PHE A 138 -13.39 -19.26 14.64
CA PHE A 138 -12.40 -19.14 15.70
C PHE A 138 -12.19 -17.67 16.10
N VAL A 139 -11.95 -16.80 15.14
CA VAL A 139 -11.73 -15.36 15.38
C VAL A 139 -12.97 -14.72 16.02
N MET A 140 -14.15 -15.04 15.53
CA MET A 140 -15.41 -14.53 16.08
C MET A 140 -15.76 -15.09 17.46
N GLY A 141 -15.30 -16.29 17.76
CA GLY A 141 -15.43 -16.96 19.07
C GLY A 141 -14.53 -16.38 20.17
N LEU A 142 -13.56 -15.55 19.82
CA LEU A 142 -12.68 -14.91 20.79
C LEU A 142 -13.51 -13.96 21.69
N LYS A 143 -13.50 -14.24 22.99
CA LYS A 143 -14.18 -13.42 24.02
C LYS A 143 -13.31 -12.22 24.40
N MET A 144 -13.01 -11.36 23.44
CA MET A 144 -12.17 -10.18 23.61
C MET A 144 -12.92 -8.91 23.19
N ASN A 145 -12.30 -7.78 23.51
CA ASN A 145 -12.76 -6.49 22.98
C ASN A 145 -12.81 -6.56 21.43
N PRO A 146 -13.89 -6.05 20.79
CA PRO A 146 -14.05 -6.08 19.34
C PRO A 146 -12.84 -5.56 18.55
N TYR A 147 -12.16 -4.54 19.03
CA TYR A 147 -10.98 -3.98 18.38
C TYR A 147 -9.74 -4.90 18.47
N LEU A 148 -9.61 -5.66 19.56
CA LEU A 148 -8.58 -6.71 19.66
C LEU A 148 -8.92 -7.88 18.75
N THR A 149 -10.18 -8.23 18.62
CA THR A 149 -10.64 -9.26 17.66
C THR A 149 -10.34 -8.83 16.21
N GLU A 150 -10.53 -7.55 15.89
CA GLU A 150 -10.11 -6.98 14.61
C GLU A 150 -8.61 -7.11 14.38
N PHE A 151 -7.80 -6.71 15.38
CA PHE A 151 -6.34 -6.82 15.29
C PHE A 151 -5.88 -8.26 14.99
N PHE A 152 -6.34 -9.23 15.75
CA PHE A 152 -5.95 -10.63 15.53
C PHE A 152 -6.54 -11.18 14.24
N GLY A 153 -7.80 -10.89 13.95
CA GLY A 153 -8.47 -11.34 12.73
C GLY A 153 -7.77 -10.85 11.46
N LEU A 154 -7.47 -9.58 11.40
CA LEU A 154 -6.75 -8.99 10.25
C LEU A 154 -5.33 -9.53 10.10
N ASN A 155 -4.60 -9.73 11.21
CA ASN A 155 -3.28 -10.32 11.15
C ASN A 155 -3.31 -11.76 10.65
N ILE A 156 -4.23 -12.59 11.15
CA ILE A 156 -4.40 -13.98 10.68
C ILE A 156 -4.74 -14.00 9.19
N LEU A 157 -5.70 -13.19 8.77
CA LEU A 157 -6.08 -13.09 7.36
C LEU A 157 -4.92 -12.58 6.49
N ALA A 158 -4.18 -11.57 6.96
CA ALA A 158 -3.01 -11.05 6.24
C ALA A 158 -1.89 -12.09 6.09
N GLY A 159 -1.68 -12.90 7.12
CA GLY A 159 -0.73 -14.00 7.08
C GLY A 159 -1.12 -15.09 6.08
N ILE A 160 -2.40 -15.46 6.03
CA ILE A 160 -2.92 -16.48 5.11
C ILE A 160 -2.90 -15.98 3.66
N LEU A 161 -3.41 -14.77 3.44
CA LEU A 161 -3.55 -14.18 2.11
C LEU A 161 -2.23 -13.60 1.56
N GLY A 162 -1.24 -13.37 2.40
CA GLY A 162 -0.01 -12.66 2.03
C GLY A 162 -0.26 -11.24 1.50
N SER A 163 -1.37 -10.62 1.91
CA SER A 163 -1.80 -9.31 1.43
C SER A 163 -2.65 -8.58 2.47
N GLY A 164 -2.16 -7.43 2.95
CA GLY A 164 -2.91 -6.59 3.88
C GLY A 164 -4.19 -6.02 3.27
N THR A 165 -4.15 -5.59 2.01
CA THR A 165 -5.33 -5.03 1.33
C THR A 165 -6.44 -6.06 1.17
N SER A 166 -6.08 -7.29 0.76
CA SER A 166 -7.06 -8.38 0.61
C SER A 166 -7.62 -8.83 1.95
N SER A 167 -6.79 -8.83 3.01
CA SER A 167 -7.25 -9.16 4.36
C SER A 167 -8.26 -8.14 4.88
N ILE A 168 -8.06 -6.85 4.60
CA ILE A 168 -9.00 -5.79 4.96
C ILE A 168 -10.33 -5.98 4.23
N ALA A 169 -10.31 -6.22 2.91
CA ALA A 169 -11.50 -6.45 2.14
C ALA A 169 -12.30 -7.65 2.68
N MET A 170 -11.62 -8.78 2.89
CA MET A 170 -12.22 -10.00 3.41
C MET A 170 -12.73 -9.85 4.86
N PHE A 171 -12.02 -9.09 5.69
CA PHE A 171 -12.45 -8.79 7.06
C PHE A 171 -13.77 -8.02 7.06
N PHE A 172 -13.88 -6.97 6.25
CA PHE A 172 -15.12 -6.19 6.18
C PHE A 172 -16.27 -6.99 5.58
N GLU A 173 -16.00 -7.91 4.69
CA GLU A 173 -17.02 -8.76 4.09
C GLU A 173 -17.59 -9.82 5.07
N HIS A 174 -16.76 -10.39 5.95
CA HIS A 174 -17.14 -11.56 6.75
C HIS A 174 -17.19 -11.34 8.28
N LEU A 175 -16.45 -10.39 8.80
CA LEU A 175 -16.24 -10.22 10.25
C LEU A 175 -16.82 -8.91 10.80
N SER A 176 -16.97 -7.89 9.97
CA SER A 176 -17.37 -6.55 10.42
C SER A 176 -18.73 -6.54 11.10
N ASP A 177 -19.74 -7.18 10.52
CA ASP A 177 -21.11 -7.19 11.04
C ASP A 177 -21.17 -7.81 12.43
N GLY A 178 -20.43 -8.90 12.64
CA GLY A 178 -20.35 -9.53 13.95
C GLY A 178 -19.69 -8.66 15.01
N LEU A 179 -18.72 -7.82 14.64
CA LEU A 179 -18.08 -6.89 15.58
C LEU A 179 -18.93 -5.64 15.83
N LEU A 180 -19.66 -5.17 14.82
CA LEU A 180 -20.65 -4.12 14.98
C LEU A 180 -21.76 -4.54 15.94
N ALA A 181 -22.23 -5.80 15.82
CA ALA A 181 -23.21 -6.37 16.75
C ALA A 181 -22.68 -6.48 18.20
N LYS A 182 -21.35 -6.61 18.37
CA LYS A 182 -20.68 -6.57 19.69
C LYS A 182 -20.41 -5.13 20.19
N GLY A 183 -20.93 -4.11 19.52
CA GLY A 183 -20.85 -2.71 19.92
C GLY A 183 -19.62 -1.95 19.41
N ALA A 184 -18.89 -2.47 18.40
CA ALA A 184 -17.82 -1.71 17.77
C ALA A 184 -18.37 -0.55 16.93
N SER A 185 -17.62 0.55 16.85
CA SER A 185 -17.93 1.65 15.94
C SER A 185 -17.36 1.37 14.55
N ALA A 186 -18.21 1.48 13.51
CA ALA A 186 -17.78 1.30 12.11
C ALA A 186 -16.61 2.22 11.73
N GLY A 187 -16.66 3.49 12.16
CA GLY A 187 -15.58 4.45 11.90
C GLY A 187 -14.28 4.13 12.63
N ALA A 188 -14.33 3.44 13.78
CA ALA A 188 -13.15 2.98 14.48
C ALA A 188 -12.52 1.76 13.79
N LEU A 189 -13.35 0.76 13.44
CA LEU A 189 -12.91 -0.42 12.68
C LEU A 189 -12.23 -0.01 11.38
N HIS A 190 -12.85 0.87 10.60
CA HIS A 190 -12.28 1.34 9.34
C HIS A 190 -10.91 2.04 9.50
N ARG A 191 -10.71 2.80 10.59
CA ARG A 191 -9.44 3.50 10.84
C ARG A 191 -8.35 2.59 11.39
N LEU A 192 -8.71 1.56 12.13
CA LEU A 192 -7.77 0.60 12.71
C LEU A 192 -7.34 -0.47 11.70
N ALA A 193 -8.21 -0.85 10.78
CA ALA A 193 -7.96 -1.92 9.82
C ALA A 193 -6.61 -1.82 9.07
N PRO A 194 -6.20 -0.68 8.49
CA PRO A 194 -4.91 -0.59 7.82
C PRO A 194 -3.71 -0.83 8.74
N ALA A 195 -3.80 -0.34 9.99
CA ALA A 195 -2.73 -0.56 10.97
C ALA A 195 -2.68 -2.02 11.44
N CYS A 196 -3.85 -2.63 11.65
CA CYS A 196 -3.96 -4.03 12.07
C CYS A 196 -3.48 -5.02 10.99
N ALA A 197 -3.70 -4.72 9.71
CA ALA A 197 -3.34 -5.61 8.62
C ALA A 197 -1.84 -5.64 8.30
N THR A 198 -1.02 -4.76 8.89
CA THR A 198 0.41 -4.64 8.54
C THR A 198 1.29 -5.68 9.19
N GLY A 199 0.95 -6.23 10.35
CA GLY A 199 1.81 -7.12 11.12
C GLY A 199 2.25 -8.36 10.33
N MET A 200 1.33 -9.25 10.02
CA MET A 200 1.64 -10.48 9.27
C MET A 200 1.73 -10.28 7.75
N ASN A 201 1.47 -9.07 7.24
CA ASN A 201 1.73 -8.72 5.84
C ASN A 201 3.24 -8.61 5.51
N THR A 202 4.10 -8.72 6.51
CA THR A 202 5.56 -8.76 6.35
C THR A 202 6.11 -10.18 6.27
N LEU A 203 5.28 -11.21 6.33
CA LEU A 203 5.72 -12.60 6.22
C LEU A 203 6.35 -12.89 4.83
N PRO A 204 7.21 -13.93 4.73
CA PRO A 204 7.89 -14.28 3.48
C PRO A 204 6.97 -14.58 2.30
N ASN A 205 5.73 -14.97 2.57
CA ASN A 205 4.69 -15.25 1.58
C ASN A 205 3.95 -13.99 1.10
N ALA A 206 4.19 -12.83 1.73
CA ALA A 206 3.52 -11.60 1.36
C ALA A 206 4.01 -11.09 0.00
N GLY A 207 3.06 -10.90 -0.94
CA GLY A 207 3.36 -10.50 -2.30
C GLY A 207 4.12 -9.17 -2.38
N GLY A 208 3.79 -8.21 -1.51
CA GLY A 208 4.50 -6.94 -1.40
C GLY A 208 5.96 -7.09 -0.98
N MET A 209 6.23 -7.97 0.00
CA MET A 209 7.60 -8.27 0.46
C MET A 209 8.42 -8.91 -0.66
N VAL A 210 7.87 -9.93 -1.32
CA VAL A 210 8.54 -10.60 -2.45
C VAL A 210 8.86 -9.63 -3.58
N ALA A 211 7.93 -8.73 -3.91
CA ALA A 211 8.16 -7.71 -4.94
C ALA A 211 9.29 -6.74 -4.55
N GLN A 212 9.30 -6.27 -3.30
CA GLN A 212 10.35 -5.38 -2.79
C GLN A 212 11.73 -6.04 -2.82
N LEU A 213 11.84 -7.28 -2.36
CA LEU A 213 13.10 -8.03 -2.37
C LEU A 213 13.65 -8.25 -3.78
N ARG A 214 12.76 -8.60 -4.73
CA ARG A 214 13.14 -8.72 -6.14
C ARG A 214 13.65 -7.40 -6.70
N TRP A 215 13.03 -6.29 -6.33
CA TRP A 215 13.44 -4.96 -6.79
C TRP A 215 14.81 -4.55 -6.23
N MET A 216 15.06 -4.88 -4.96
CA MET A 216 16.35 -4.65 -4.29
C MET A 216 17.43 -5.68 -4.66
N LYS A 217 17.06 -6.76 -5.39
CA LYS A 217 17.94 -7.90 -5.71
C LYS A 217 18.48 -8.59 -4.47
N LEU A 218 17.71 -8.63 -3.40
CA LEU A 218 18.04 -9.29 -2.15
C LEU A 218 17.31 -10.63 -2.06
N SER A 219 17.96 -11.62 -1.44
CA SER A 219 17.32 -12.86 -1.04
C SER A 219 16.54 -12.68 0.28
N LEU A 220 15.58 -13.58 0.54
CA LEU A 220 14.85 -13.61 1.81
C LEU A 220 15.79 -13.78 3.02
N ALA A 221 16.83 -14.60 2.88
CA ALA A 221 17.80 -14.83 3.94
C ALA A 221 18.62 -13.58 4.26
N GLU A 222 18.99 -12.79 3.26
CA GLU A 222 19.73 -11.53 3.44
C GLU A 222 18.89 -10.42 4.06
N SER A 223 17.58 -10.41 3.81
CA SER A 223 16.70 -9.33 4.25
C SER A 223 15.99 -9.57 5.57
N TYR A 224 15.74 -10.83 5.94
CA TYR A 224 14.86 -11.16 7.06
C TYR A 224 15.55 -11.22 8.43
N TRP A 225 16.88 -11.29 8.46
CA TRP A 225 17.65 -11.46 9.70
C TRP A 225 18.39 -10.19 10.15
N TYR A 226 18.05 -9.03 9.55
CA TYR A 226 18.63 -7.71 9.92
C TYR A 226 17.68 -6.82 10.69
#